data_08e88eb2aa5460cf418a6f198d42d4e7
#
_entry.id   08e88eb2aa5460cf418a6f198d42d4e7
#
_cell.length_a   1.000
_cell.length_b   1.000
_cell.length_c   1.000
_cell.angle_alpha   90.00
_cell.angle_beta   90.00
_cell.angle_gamma   90.00
#
_symmetry.space_group_name_H-M   'P 1'
#
loop_
_entity.id
_entity.type
_entity.pdbx_description
1 polymer ?
#
loop_
_entity_poly.entity_id
_entity_poly.type
_entity_poly.pdbx_seq_one_letter_code
_entity_poly.pdbx_strand_id
1 'polypeptide(L)'
;MTKLKRYRFFFILLLGLLLIAFMNQAIALKTVQLTGKSILDMLFLLPPIFILVGLLDQWVKKESLIRYMGEKSGIYGVFFTLLLAIVAAGPLYIAFPIAVLLLKKGASVRYIVFFLGAWSTVKLPVLVYEFTSFGSKFTLIHICFGLVFYYSTGILFEKIYGQQKFLKHDITKEV
;
A
#
# COMPACT_ATOMS: atom_id res chain seq x y z
N MET A 1 22.75 -18.67 -3.64
CA MET A 1 22.01 -18.86 -2.36
C MET A 1 20.99 -19.97 -2.59
N THR A 2 21.08 -21.06 -1.84
CA THR A 2 20.25 -22.25 -2.01
C THR A 2 18.76 -21.92 -1.87
N LYS A 3 17.93 -22.42 -2.79
CA LYS A 3 16.46 -22.21 -2.84
C LYS A 3 15.78 -22.48 -1.48
N LEU A 4 16.32 -23.39 -0.68
CA LEU A 4 15.82 -23.71 0.67
C LEU A 4 15.88 -22.52 1.65
N LYS A 5 16.92 -21.65 1.57
CA LYS A 5 17.03 -20.48 2.46
C LYS A 5 15.91 -19.47 2.23
N ARG A 6 15.41 -19.38 1.00
CA ARG A 6 14.32 -18.47 0.61
C ARG A 6 12.97 -18.92 1.21
N TYR A 7 12.75 -20.21 1.38
CA TYR A 7 11.49 -20.75 1.90
C TYR A 7 11.56 -21.17 3.38
N ARG A 8 12.67 -20.84 4.07
CA ARG A 8 12.86 -21.21 5.48
C ARG A 8 11.70 -20.76 6.37
N PHE A 9 11.22 -19.55 6.19
CA PHE A 9 10.12 -19.00 6.98
C PHE A 9 8.79 -19.73 6.71
N PHE A 10 8.54 -20.07 5.46
CA PHE A 10 7.38 -20.89 5.08
C PHE A 10 7.38 -22.26 5.77
N PHE A 11 8.53 -22.94 5.76
CA PHE A 11 8.64 -24.25 6.41
C PHE A 11 8.49 -24.17 7.93
N ILE A 12 8.98 -23.10 8.56
CA ILE A 12 8.80 -22.87 10.00
C ILE A 12 7.31 -22.71 10.33
N LEU A 13 6.58 -21.90 9.54
CA LEU A 13 5.14 -21.70 9.73
C LEU A 13 4.34 -22.99 9.47
N LEU A 14 4.71 -23.75 8.45
CA LEU A 14 4.09 -25.03 8.15
C LEU A 14 4.30 -26.04 9.29
N LEU A 15 5.50 -26.12 9.83
CA LEU A 15 5.81 -26.96 10.99
C LEU A 15 5.01 -26.53 12.22
N GLY A 16 4.91 -25.21 12.46
CA GLY A 16 4.06 -24.68 13.53
C GLY A 16 2.59 -25.06 13.37
N LEU A 17 2.06 -24.99 12.15
CA LEU A 17 0.68 -25.39 11.85
C LEU A 17 0.47 -26.89 12.11
N LEU A 18 1.44 -27.74 11.72
CA LEU A 18 1.40 -29.19 11.99
C LEU A 18 1.40 -29.49 13.49
N LEU A 19 2.23 -28.78 14.27
CA LEU A 19 2.25 -28.92 15.73
C LEU A 19 0.90 -28.55 16.36
N ILE A 20 0.30 -27.45 15.90
CA ILE A 20 -1.04 -27.02 16.34
C ILE A 20 -2.09 -28.05 15.95
N ALA A 21 -1.98 -28.70 14.78
CA ALA A 21 -2.91 -29.73 14.34
C ALA A 21 -2.89 -30.98 15.27
N PHE A 22 -1.73 -31.32 15.82
CA PHE A 22 -1.60 -32.38 16.82
C PHE A 22 -2.19 -32.00 18.18
N MET A 23 -2.08 -30.72 18.56
CA MET A 23 -2.58 -30.22 19.85
C MET A 23 -4.08 -29.87 19.80
N ASN A 24 -4.55 -29.26 18.73
CA ASN A 24 -5.93 -28.84 18.59
C ASN A 24 -6.35 -28.77 17.09
N GLN A 25 -6.95 -29.87 16.65
CA GLN A 25 -7.39 -30.01 15.25
C GLN A 25 -8.39 -28.92 14.82
N ALA A 26 -9.26 -28.46 15.73
CA ALA A 26 -10.24 -27.42 15.40
C ALA A 26 -9.58 -26.08 15.07
N ILE A 27 -8.54 -25.70 15.80
CA ILE A 27 -7.76 -24.47 15.54
C ILE A 27 -7.01 -24.60 14.22
N ALA A 28 -6.38 -25.75 13.95
CA ALA A 28 -5.65 -25.99 12.71
C ALA A 28 -6.57 -25.90 11.48
N LEU A 29 -7.74 -26.56 11.53
CA LEU A 29 -8.74 -26.49 10.46
C LEU A 29 -9.24 -25.08 10.22
N LYS A 30 -9.55 -24.33 11.28
CA LYS A 30 -9.97 -22.94 11.19
C LYS A 30 -8.87 -22.06 10.56
N THR A 31 -7.60 -22.30 10.91
CA THR A 31 -6.46 -21.58 10.34
C THR A 31 -6.33 -21.83 8.84
N VAL A 32 -6.42 -23.09 8.41
CA VAL A 32 -6.38 -23.47 6.98
C VAL A 32 -7.54 -22.85 6.22
N GLN A 33 -8.77 -22.91 6.77
CA GLN A 33 -9.95 -22.32 6.15
C GLN A 33 -9.83 -20.80 6.00
N LEU A 34 -9.38 -20.10 7.05
CA LEU A 34 -9.15 -18.65 6.99
C LEU A 34 -8.07 -18.28 5.99
N THR A 35 -6.98 -19.05 5.94
CA THR A 35 -5.90 -18.84 4.96
C THR A 35 -6.40 -19.04 3.54
N GLY A 36 -7.11 -20.14 3.28
CA GLY A 36 -7.71 -20.42 1.98
C GLY A 36 -8.68 -19.33 1.53
N LYS A 37 -9.57 -18.88 2.44
CA LYS A 37 -10.48 -17.78 2.18
C LYS A 37 -9.73 -16.49 1.84
N SER A 38 -8.71 -16.13 2.61
CA SER A 38 -7.91 -14.93 2.38
C SER A 38 -7.22 -14.96 1.01
N ILE A 39 -6.70 -16.11 0.59
CA ILE A 39 -6.09 -16.29 -0.74
C ILE A 39 -7.14 -16.10 -1.83
N LEU A 40 -8.33 -16.71 -1.68
CA LEU A 40 -9.41 -16.56 -2.64
C LEU A 40 -9.88 -15.09 -2.73
N ASP A 41 -10.12 -14.44 -1.61
CA ASP A 41 -10.51 -13.02 -1.56
C ASP A 41 -9.48 -12.13 -2.28
N MET A 42 -8.19 -12.41 -2.09
CA MET A 42 -7.12 -11.72 -2.79
C MET A 42 -7.14 -11.98 -4.30
N LEU A 43 -7.33 -13.23 -4.73
CA LEU A 43 -7.40 -13.59 -6.14
C LEU A 43 -8.61 -12.97 -6.84
N PHE A 44 -9.75 -12.91 -6.18
CA PHE A 44 -10.95 -12.26 -6.73
C PHE A 44 -10.82 -10.74 -6.84
N LEU A 45 -10.01 -10.12 -5.99
CA LEU A 45 -9.78 -8.68 -6.04
C LEU A 45 -8.78 -8.27 -7.14
N LEU A 46 -7.86 -9.15 -7.55
CA LEU A 46 -6.84 -8.80 -8.56
C LEU A 46 -7.40 -8.35 -9.91
N PRO A 47 -8.36 -9.08 -10.56
CA PRO A 47 -8.88 -8.66 -11.85
C PRO A 47 -9.52 -7.26 -11.84
N PRO A 48 -10.43 -6.91 -10.91
CA PRO A 48 -10.97 -5.55 -10.81
C PRO A 48 -9.89 -4.48 -10.62
N ILE A 49 -8.84 -4.79 -9.84
CA ILE A 49 -7.73 -3.87 -9.60
C ILE A 49 -6.97 -3.60 -10.90
N PHE A 50 -6.63 -4.63 -11.66
CA PHE A 50 -5.92 -4.44 -12.94
C PHE A 50 -6.76 -3.66 -13.95
N ILE A 51 -8.07 -3.88 -13.98
CA ILE A 51 -8.99 -3.07 -14.79
C ILE A 51 -8.96 -1.62 -14.33
N LEU A 52 -9.07 -1.37 -13.02
CA LEU A 52 -9.00 -0.01 -12.46
C LEU A 52 -7.67 0.68 -12.78
N VAL A 53 -6.55 -0.01 -12.62
CA VAL A 53 -5.21 0.53 -12.94
C VAL A 53 -5.12 0.84 -14.44
N GLY A 54 -5.63 -0.02 -15.31
CA GLY A 54 -5.70 0.23 -16.75
C GLY A 54 -6.56 1.46 -17.11
N LEU A 55 -7.71 1.62 -16.45
CA LEU A 55 -8.55 2.80 -16.62
C LEU A 55 -7.88 4.08 -16.11
N LEU A 56 -7.25 4.02 -14.95
CA LEU A 56 -6.48 5.15 -14.41
C LEU A 56 -5.31 5.52 -15.33
N ASP A 57 -4.68 4.54 -15.98
CA ASP A 57 -3.63 4.80 -16.95
C ASP A 57 -4.13 5.59 -18.17
N GLN A 58 -5.33 5.31 -18.62
CA GLN A 58 -5.98 6.03 -19.72
C GLN A 58 -6.48 7.43 -19.31
N TRP A 59 -7.12 7.52 -18.13
CA TRP A 59 -7.80 8.73 -17.69
C TRP A 59 -6.85 9.79 -17.10
N VAL A 60 -5.83 9.33 -16.37
CA VAL A 60 -4.88 10.25 -15.72
C VAL A 60 -3.79 10.65 -16.70
N LYS A 61 -3.90 11.85 -17.26
CA LYS A 61 -2.88 12.42 -18.14
C LYS A 61 -1.61 12.73 -17.36
N LYS A 62 -0.46 12.42 -17.96
CA LYS A 62 0.86 12.63 -17.37
C LYS A 62 1.09 14.09 -16.96
N GLU A 63 0.67 15.02 -17.78
CA GLU A 63 0.83 16.46 -17.56
C GLU A 63 0.05 16.93 -16.32
N SER A 64 -1.18 16.44 -16.17
CA SER A 64 -2.00 16.74 -14.99
C SER A 64 -1.37 16.15 -13.72
N LEU A 65 -0.86 14.93 -13.80
CA LEU A 65 -0.23 14.29 -12.66
C LEU A 65 1.05 15.02 -12.21
N ILE A 66 1.92 15.40 -13.17
CA ILE A 66 3.13 16.18 -12.87
C ILE A 66 2.76 17.53 -12.24
N ARG A 67 1.67 18.15 -12.69
CA ARG A 67 1.19 19.41 -12.12
C ARG A 67 0.78 19.27 -10.66
N TYR A 68 0.08 18.18 -10.29
CA TYR A 68 -0.49 17.97 -8.95
C TYR A 68 0.37 17.12 -8.02
N MET A 69 1.23 16.23 -8.53
CA MET A 69 2.06 15.32 -7.75
C MET A 69 3.54 15.32 -8.18
N GLY A 70 3.99 16.27 -8.99
CA GLY A 70 5.38 16.44 -9.39
C GLY A 70 6.22 17.11 -8.31
N GLU A 71 7.53 17.23 -8.54
CA GLU A 71 8.48 17.81 -7.57
C GLU A 71 8.12 19.24 -7.10
N LYS A 72 7.50 20.04 -7.97
CA LYS A 72 7.17 21.44 -7.70
C LYS A 72 5.76 21.65 -7.14
N SER A 73 5.00 20.59 -6.87
CA SER A 73 3.57 20.69 -6.49
C SER A 73 3.34 21.23 -5.06
N GLY A 74 4.36 21.17 -4.18
CA GLY A 74 4.26 21.73 -2.83
C GLY A 74 3.04 21.22 -2.04
N ILE A 75 2.32 22.11 -1.40
CA ILE A 75 1.14 21.77 -0.57
C ILE A 75 -0.02 21.20 -1.39
N TYR A 76 -0.16 21.63 -2.65
CA TYR A 76 -1.20 21.08 -3.54
C TYR A 76 -1.00 19.59 -3.79
N GLY A 77 0.27 19.14 -3.88
CA GLY A 77 0.59 17.72 -4.00
C GLY A 77 0.20 16.91 -2.77
N VAL A 78 0.38 17.46 -1.57
CA VAL A 78 -0.07 16.83 -0.32
C VAL A 78 -1.59 16.68 -0.32
N PHE A 79 -2.31 17.75 -0.62
CA PHE A 79 -3.78 17.74 -0.63
C PHE A 79 -4.35 16.76 -1.65
N PHE A 80 -3.84 16.80 -2.88
CA PHE A 80 -4.29 15.91 -3.95
C PHE A 80 -4.01 14.43 -3.63
N THR A 81 -2.82 14.14 -3.11
CA THR A 81 -2.43 12.80 -2.69
C THR A 81 -3.31 12.28 -1.55
N LEU A 82 -3.61 13.14 -0.57
CA LEU A 82 -4.48 12.81 0.54
C LEU A 82 -5.90 12.49 0.06
N LEU A 83 -6.43 13.30 -0.85
CA LEU A 83 -7.76 13.09 -1.43
C LEU A 83 -7.84 11.74 -2.16
N LEU A 84 -6.82 11.40 -2.95
CA LEU A 84 -6.72 10.09 -3.59
C LEU A 84 -6.69 8.94 -2.56
N ALA A 85 -5.96 9.10 -1.46
CA ALA A 85 -5.85 8.08 -0.43
C ALA A 85 -7.16 7.88 0.35
N ILE A 86 -7.91 8.95 0.64
CA ILE A 86 -9.19 8.89 1.38
C ILE A 86 -10.27 8.20 0.55
N VAL A 87 -10.37 8.55 -0.75
CA VAL A 87 -11.38 7.99 -1.66
C VAL A 87 -11.07 6.54 -2.03
N ALA A 88 -9.82 6.15 -1.91
CA ALA A 88 -9.37 4.82 -2.26
C ALA A 88 -10.01 3.73 -1.39
N ALA A 89 -10.54 2.70 -2.03
CA ALA A 89 -11.14 1.55 -1.36
C ALA A 89 -10.24 0.32 -1.47
N GLY A 90 -10.21 -0.49 -0.41
CA GLY A 90 -9.56 -1.79 -0.41
C GLY A 90 -8.28 -1.90 0.41
N PRO A 91 -7.68 -3.10 0.45
CA PRO A 91 -6.46 -3.38 1.20
C PRO A 91 -5.24 -2.63 0.63
N LEU A 92 -4.18 -2.50 1.42
CA LEU A 92 -2.97 -1.75 1.04
C LEU A 92 -2.27 -2.33 -0.21
N TYR A 93 -2.34 -3.64 -0.43
CA TYR A 93 -1.69 -4.23 -1.61
C TYR A 93 -2.27 -3.74 -2.95
N ILE A 94 -3.50 -3.19 -2.96
CA ILE A 94 -4.10 -2.52 -4.12
C ILE A 94 -3.41 -1.18 -4.41
N ALA A 95 -2.93 -0.50 -3.38
CA ALA A 95 -2.26 0.77 -3.53
C ALA A 95 -0.92 0.66 -4.30
N PHE A 96 -0.23 -0.49 -4.23
CA PHE A 96 1.07 -0.65 -4.89
C PHE A 96 1.02 -0.54 -6.42
N PRO A 97 0.14 -1.24 -7.16
CA PRO A 97 0.02 -1.05 -8.61
C PRO A 97 -0.31 0.39 -8.98
N ILE A 98 -1.19 1.04 -8.22
CA ILE A 98 -1.54 2.45 -8.42
C ILE A 98 -0.32 3.35 -8.18
N ALA A 99 0.41 3.13 -7.08
CA ALA A 99 1.63 3.86 -6.77
C ALA A 99 2.69 3.74 -7.87
N VAL A 100 2.89 2.52 -8.41
CA VAL A 100 3.81 2.28 -9.54
C VAL A 100 3.35 3.03 -10.79
N LEU A 101 2.05 3.01 -11.11
CA LEU A 101 1.50 3.76 -12.24
C LEU A 101 1.72 5.26 -12.08
N LEU A 102 1.41 5.83 -10.91
CA LEU A 102 1.61 7.25 -10.62
C LEU A 102 3.09 7.62 -10.75
N LEU A 103 3.99 6.77 -10.25
CA LEU A 103 5.43 6.98 -10.34
C LEU A 103 5.91 6.96 -11.81
N LYS A 104 5.45 6.01 -12.62
CA LYS A 104 5.73 5.93 -14.06
C LYS A 104 5.25 7.18 -14.82
N LYS A 105 4.15 7.78 -14.38
CA LYS A 105 3.60 9.02 -14.94
C LYS A 105 4.27 10.30 -14.43
N GLY A 106 5.26 10.20 -13.54
CA GLY A 106 6.08 11.32 -13.09
C GLY A 106 5.67 11.93 -11.75
N ALA A 107 4.89 11.22 -10.93
CA ALA A 107 4.68 11.62 -9.55
C ALA A 107 6.00 11.55 -8.77
N SER A 108 6.21 12.52 -7.88
CA SER A 108 7.40 12.55 -7.02
C SER A 108 7.34 11.46 -5.95
N VAL A 109 8.49 10.87 -5.63
CA VAL A 109 8.63 9.79 -4.64
C VAL A 109 8.03 10.17 -3.29
N ARG A 110 8.18 11.45 -2.87
CA ARG A 110 7.59 11.95 -1.61
C ARG A 110 6.08 11.77 -1.54
N TYR A 111 5.38 12.05 -2.65
CA TYR A 111 3.92 11.90 -2.70
C TYR A 111 3.49 10.45 -2.81
N ILE A 112 4.30 9.59 -3.42
CA ILE A 112 4.03 8.15 -3.47
C ILE A 112 4.15 7.52 -2.08
N VAL A 113 5.21 7.83 -1.33
CA VAL A 113 5.38 7.37 0.06
C VAL A 113 4.25 7.90 0.93
N PHE A 114 3.91 9.18 0.78
CA PHE A 114 2.80 9.80 1.48
C PHE A 114 1.45 9.14 1.13
N PHE A 115 1.20 8.84 -0.14
CA PHE A 115 0.02 8.12 -0.61
C PHE A 115 -0.14 6.75 0.04
N LEU A 116 0.92 5.94 0.04
CA LEU A 116 0.90 4.61 0.65
C LEU A 116 0.65 4.67 2.17
N GLY A 117 1.29 5.62 2.85
CA GLY A 117 1.06 5.86 4.27
C GLY A 117 -0.36 6.33 4.57
N ALA A 118 -0.84 7.34 3.85
CA ALA A 118 -2.20 7.86 4.01
C ALA A 118 -3.26 6.80 3.67
N TRP A 119 -3.05 5.98 2.63
CA TRP A 119 -3.93 4.86 2.29
C TRP A 119 -4.13 3.89 3.46
N SER A 120 -3.08 3.62 4.24
CA SER A 120 -3.17 2.68 5.37
C SER A 120 -3.91 3.26 6.58
N THR A 121 -3.89 4.60 6.78
CA THR A 121 -4.35 5.23 8.02
C THR A 121 -5.58 6.13 7.86
N VAL A 122 -5.73 6.83 6.72
CA VAL A 122 -6.72 7.92 6.59
C VAL A 122 -7.91 7.53 5.71
N LYS A 123 -8.01 6.28 5.25
CA LYS A 123 -9.17 5.86 4.46
C LYS A 123 -10.44 5.79 5.30
N LEU A 124 -11.55 6.15 4.68
CA LEU A 124 -12.84 6.33 5.34
C LEU A 124 -13.23 5.18 6.29
N PRO A 125 -13.14 3.89 5.92
CA PRO A 125 -13.51 2.80 6.83
C PRO A 125 -12.65 2.72 8.09
N VAL A 126 -11.35 3.05 7.98
CA VAL A 126 -10.43 3.06 9.14
C VAL A 126 -10.78 4.22 10.06
N LEU A 127 -11.02 5.41 9.50
CA LEU A 127 -11.40 6.58 10.27
C LEU A 127 -12.71 6.37 11.04
N VAL A 128 -13.72 5.78 10.40
CA VAL A 128 -14.99 5.45 11.06
C VAL A 128 -14.76 4.47 12.20
N TYR A 129 -13.97 3.42 11.98
CA TYR A 129 -13.64 2.44 13.01
C TYR A 129 -12.89 3.08 14.19
N GLU A 130 -11.87 3.88 13.95
CA GLU A 130 -11.10 4.55 15.00
C GLU A 130 -11.95 5.53 15.78
N PHE A 131 -12.74 6.33 15.08
CA PHE A 131 -13.61 7.31 15.71
C PHE A 131 -14.64 6.67 16.65
N THR A 132 -15.23 5.55 16.22
CA THR A 132 -16.21 4.81 17.03
C THR A 132 -15.59 4.00 18.16
N SER A 133 -14.37 3.46 17.97
CA SER A 133 -13.72 2.58 18.94
C SER A 133 -12.83 3.32 19.94
N PHE A 134 -12.13 4.37 19.53
CA PHE A 134 -11.15 5.09 20.35
C PHE A 134 -11.50 6.56 20.60
N GLY A 135 -12.51 7.07 19.92
CA GLY A 135 -13.01 8.44 20.04
C GLY A 135 -12.20 9.47 19.23
N SER A 136 -12.78 10.68 19.18
CA SER A 136 -12.28 11.78 18.31
C SER A 136 -10.87 12.24 18.63
N LYS A 137 -10.50 12.31 19.92
CA LYS A 137 -9.15 12.77 20.33
C LYS A 137 -8.05 11.86 19.80
N PHE A 138 -8.22 10.55 19.95
CA PHE A 138 -7.26 9.57 19.45
C PHE A 138 -7.16 9.66 17.93
N THR A 139 -8.29 9.63 17.24
CA THR A 139 -8.34 9.66 15.77
C THR A 139 -7.67 10.91 15.20
N LEU A 140 -7.94 12.09 15.78
CA LEU A 140 -7.29 13.33 15.33
C LEU A 140 -5.78 13.31 15.54
N ILE A 141 -5.30 12.88 16.71
CA ILE A 141 -3.86 12.77 16.99
C ILE A 141 -3.21 11.79 16.02
N HIS A 142 -3.83 10.63 15.81
CA HIS A 142 -3.32 9.60 14.88
C HIS A 142 -3.22 10.11 13.45
N ILE A 143 -4.26 10.78 12.95
CA ILE A 143 -4.26 11.38 11.60
C ILE A 143 -3.14 12.43 11.49
N CYS A 144 -3.11 13.42 12.41
CA CYS A 144 -2.14 14.50 12.32
C CYS A 144 -0.71 13.97 12.40
N PHE A 145 -0.43 13.10 13.35
CA PHE A 145 0.89 12.49 13.50
C PHE A 145 1.28 11.63 12.28
N GLY A 146 0.36 10.79 11.82
CA GLY A 146 0.55 9.94 10.65
C GLY A 146 0.85 10.75 9.39
N LEU A 147 0.07 11.79 9.09
CA LEU A 147 0.29 12.63 7.92
C LEU A 147 1.66 13.33 7.94
N VAL A 148 2.04 13.90 9.09
CA VAL A 148 3.37 14.53 9.26
C VAL A 148 4.47 13.49 9.09
N PHE A 149 4.32 12.33 9.72
CA PHE A 149 5.30 11.24 9.66
C PHE A 149 5.50 10.72 8.23
N TYR A 150 4.41 10.40 7.52
CA TYR A 150 4.51 9.87 6.14
C TYR A 150 5.07 10.89 5.16
N TYR A 151 4.69 12.16 5.29
CA TYR A 151 5.22 13.19 4.43
C TYR A 151 6.71 13.43 4.69
N SER A 152 7.13 13.50 5.94
CA SER A 152 8.54 13.62 6.33
C SER A 152 9.37 12.43 5.84
N THR A 153 8.83 11.22 6.00
CA THR A 153 9.44 9.99 5.48
C THR A 153 9.56 10.05 3.96
N GLY A 154 8.54 10.52 3.26
CA GLY A 154 8.55 10.70 1.81
C GLY A 154 9.66 11.65 1.34
N ILE A 155 9.84 12.78 2.01
CA ILE A 155 10.95 13.73 1.73
C ILE A 155 12.31 13.06 1.97
N LEU A 156 12.42 12.30 3.05
CA LEU A 156 13.67 11.60 3.38
C LEU A 156 14.03 10.56 2.31
N PHE A 157 13.05 9.76 1.88
CA PHE A 157 13.24 8.78 0.80
C PHE A 157 13.65 9.44 -0.51
N GLU A 158 13.01 10.54 -0.88
CA GLU A 158 13.34 11.27 -2.10
C GLU A 158 14.77 11.84 -2.06
N LYS A 159 15.22 12.35 -0.91
CA LYS A 159 16.59 12.83 -0.73
C LYS A 159 17.64 11.72 -0.81
N ILE A 160 17.37 10.55 -0.21
CA ILE A 160 18.33 9.43 -0.16
C ILE A 160 18.45 8.72 -1.50
N TYR A 161 17.31 8.43 -2.13
CA TYR A 161 17.28 7.58 -3.34
C TYR A 161 17.22 8.37 -4.64
N GLY A 162 16.79 9.63 -4.61
CA GLY A 162 16.58 10.45 -5.81
C GLY A 162 15.53 9.84 -6.76
N GLN A 163 14.78 10.68 -7.44
CA GLN A 163 13.68 10.25 -8.31
C GLN A 163 14.12 9.29 -9.44
N GLN A 164 15.34 9.50 -9.98
CA GLN A 164 15.86 8.71 -11.10
C GLN A 164 16.30 7.30 -10.72
N LYS A 165 16.74 7.05 -9.48
CA LYS A 165 17.17 5.71 -9.06
C LYS A 165 15.99 4.74 -8.88
N PHE A 166 14.85 5.22 -8.39
CA PHE A 166 13.64 4.41 -8.29
C PHE A 166 13.13 3.96 -9.66
N LEU A 167 13.12 4.86 -10.64
CA LEU A 167 12.69 4.54 -11.99
C LEU A 167 13.65 3.58 -12.73
N LYS A 168 14.95 3.65 -12.42
CA LYS A 168 15.98 2.83 -13.10
C LYS A 168 16.12 1.41 -12.54
N HIS A 169 15.79 1.17 -11.29
CA HIS A 169 16.03 -0.11 -10.64
C HIS A 169 14.88 -1.12 -10.83
N ASP A 170 13.63 -0.66 -10.91
CA ASP A 170 12.46 -1.54 -11.02
C ASP A 170 11.86 -1.65 -12.43
N ILE A 171 12.04 -0.64 -13.27
CA ILE A 171 11.39 -0.61 -14.59
C ILE A 171 12.24 -1.29 -15.66
N THR A 172 13.55 -1.38 -15.50
CA THR A 172 14.46 -2.02 -16.46
C THR A 172 14.65 -3.54 -16.28
N LYS A 173 14.03 -4.13 -15.26
CA LYS A 173 14.08 -5.59 -15.05
C LYS A 173 12.86 -6.35 -15.59
N GLU A 174 11.88 -5.65 -16.12
CA GLU A 174 10.65 -6.24 -16.69
C GLU A 174 10.46 -6.01 -18.19
N VAL A 175 11.55 -5.74 -18.92
CA VAL A 175 11.58 -5.77 -20.39
C VAL A 175 12.52 -6.84 -20.86
#